data_a18d321c5298e7f685baaa700a4a6d28
#
_entry.id   a18d321c5298e7f685baaa700a4a6d28
#
_cell.length_a   1.000
_cell.length_b   1.000
_cell.length_c   1.000
_cell.angle_alpha   90.00
_cell.angle_beta   90.00
_cell.angle_gamma   90.00
#
_symmetry.space_group_name_H-M   'P 1'
#
loop_
_entity.id
_entity.type
_entity.pdbx_description
1 polymer ?
#
loop_
_entity_poly.entity_id
_entity_poly.type
_entity_poly.pdbx_seq_one_letter_code
_entity_poly.pdbx_strand_id
1 'polypeptide(L)'
;MKVVKFGGSSLASAGQLEKVLNIVKSDKERRFVVVSAPGKRNAEDTKVTDALIKYYRDYVAGNDISASQNWIIDRYAAMVSELGLKPAVLEKISKSIRALATLPIEDNEFLYDTFLAAGENNNAKLIAAYFNQNGIDARYVHPREAGIVVTSEPGNARIIPSSYDKIEGLADSNEVLVIPGFFGVTKENQICTFSRGGSDITGSIIAAGVKADLYENFTDVNGIFAAHPGIIHQPHSIPELTYREMRELAYAGFSVLHDEALLPAYRGKIPLVIKNTNNPDHPGTRIVLEHSSDKFPVVGIAGDSGFVSINMSKYLRSEERRVGKECSEPCRSRWSPYH
;
A
#
# COMPACT_ATOMS: atom_id res chain seq x y z
N MET A 1 -19.10 7.79 -4.12
CA MET A 1 -17.66 8.08 -4.44
C MET A 1 -16.79 6.99 -3.84
N LYS A 2 -15.86 6.43 -4.62
CA LYS A 2 -15.02 5.30 -4.22
C LYS A 2 -13.54 5.62 -4.32
N VAL A 3 -12.78 5.07 -3.38
CA VAL A 3 -11.32 5.01 -3.44
C VAL A 3 -10.93 3.60 -3.83
N VAL A 4 -10.04 3.48 -4.82
CA VAL A 4 -9.51 2.19 -5.24
C VAL A 4 -8.00 2.17 -5.07
N LYS A 5 -7.46 1.08 -4.55
CA LYS A 5 -6.01 0.89 -4.47
C LYS A 5 -5.63 -0.36 -5.27
N PHE A 6 -4.56 -0.26 -6.03
CA PHE A 6 -3.99 -1.37 -6.77
C PHE A 6 -2.62 -1.76 -6.21
N GLY A 7 -2.46 -3.03 -5.86
CA GLY A 7 -1.20 -3.59 -5.39
C GLY A 7 -0.16 -3.77 -6.50
N GLY A 8 1.09 -4.02 -6.12
CA GLY A 8 2.19 -4.11 -7.08
C GLY A 8 2.02 -5.20 -8.14
N SER A 9 1.47 -6.37 -7.80
CA SER A 9 1.13 -7.44 -8.74
C SER A 9 0.11 -7.01 -9.79
N SER A 10 -0.86 -6.18 -9.40
CA SER A 10 -1.86 -5.58 -10.30
C SER A 10 -1.28 -4.51 -11.24
N LEU A 11 -0.07 -4.07 -11.01
CA LEU A 11 0.61 -2.98 -11.73
C LEU A 11 1.93 -3.44 -12.36
N ALA A 12 2.14 -4.76 -12.44
CA ALA A 12 3.43 -5.34 -12.82
C ALA A 12 3.75 -5.28 -14.31
N SER A 13 2.79 -5.09 -15.20
CA SER A 13 2.96 -5.09 -16.65
C SER A 13 1.89 -4.25 -17.35
N ALA A 14 2.08 -3.98 -18.64
CA ALA A 14 1.09 -3.32 -19.48
C ALA A 14 -0.25 -4.06 -19.48
N GLY A 15 -0.25 -5.39 -19.62
CA GLY A 15 -1.49 -6.19 -19.59
C GLY A 15 -2.23 -6.13 -18.24
N GLN A 16 -1.52 -5.93 -17.14
CA GLN A 16 -2.16 -5.68 -15.84
C GLN A 16 -2.75 -4.26 -15.79
N LEU A 17 -2.06 -3.26 -16.35
CA LEU A 17 -2.58 -1.89 -16.41
C LEU A 17 -3.82 -1.77 -17.31
N GLU A 18 -3.96 -2.59 -18.34
CA GLU A 18 -5.19 -2.67 -19.14
C GLU A 18 -6.39 -3.14 -18.29
N LYS A 19 -6.17 -4.14 -17.41
CA LYS A 19 -7.22 -4.59 -16.48
C LYS A 19 -7.58 -3.47 -15.49
N VAL A 20 -6.57 -2.79 -14.94
CA VAL A 20 -6.77 -1.64 -14.05
C VAL A 20 -7.59 -0.54 -14.73
N LEU A 21 -7.25 -0.19 -15.98
CA LEU A 21 -8.00 0.77 -16.78
C LEU A 21 -9.47 0.37 -16.91
N ASN A 22 -9.73 -0.91 -17.26
CA ASN A 22 -11.09 -1.42 -17.42
C ASN A 22 -11.87 -1.40 -16.12
N ILE A 23 -11.23 -1.75 -15.00
CA ILE A 23 -11.83 -1.66 -13.67
C ILE A 23 -12.22 -0.21 -13.35
N VAL A 24 -11.33 0.76 -13.58
CA VAL A 24 -11.64 2.17 -13.31
C VAL A 24 -12.74 2.67 -14.23
N LYS A 25 -12.72 2.31 -15.51
CA LYS A 25 -13.76 2.68 -16.49
C LYS A 25 -15.13 2.11 -16.18
N SER A 26 -15.19 0.92 -15.58
CA SER A 26 -16.47 0.23 -15.33
C SER A 26 -17.34 0.90 -14.27
N ASP A 27 -16.76 1.83 -13.47
CA ASP A 27 -17.49 2.52 -12.41
C ASP A 27 -16.96 3.96 -12.24
N LYS A 28 -17.80 4.92 -12.60
CA LYS A 28 -17.48 6.36 -12.55
C LYS A 28 -17.28 6.90 -11.12
N GLU A 29 -17.68 6.15 -10.10
CA GLU A 29 -17.45 6.53 -8.71
C GLU A 29 -16.01 6.27 -8.25
N ARG A 30 -15.22 5.50 -9.00
CA ARG A 30 -13.80 5.23 -8.74
C ARG A 30 -12.93 6.42 -9.13
N ARG A 31 -13.03 7.49 -8.35
CA ARG A 31 -12.36 8.78 -8.63
C ARG A 31 -10.99 8.92 -8.00
N PHE A 32 -10.68 8.15 -6.98
CA PHE A 32 -9.40 8.18 -6.27
C PHE A 32 -8.69 6.85 -6.48
N VAL A 33 -7.57 6.89 -7.20
CA VAL A 33 -6.80 5.70 -7.56
C VAL A 33 -5.45 5.75 -6.89
N VAL A 34 -5.25 4.91 -5.87
CA VAL A 34 -3.97 4.78 -5.16
C VAL A 34 -3.18 3.62 -5.75
N VAL A 35 -1.91 3.85 -6.06
CA VAL A 35 -1.09 2.89 -6.78
C VAL A 35 0.22 2.58 -6.06
N SER A 36 0.61 1.31 -6.08
CA SER A 36 1.92 0.83 -5.64
C SER A 36 2.96 0.95 -6.74
N ALA A 37 4.23 0.73 -6.43
CA ALA A 37 5.27 0.50 -7.42
C ALA A 37 4.98 -0.79 -8.23
N PRO A 38 5.49 -0.93 -9.47
CA PRO A 38 5.34 -2.15 -10.25
C PRO A 38 5.95 -3.36 -9.54
N GLY A 39 5.13 -4.39 -9.34
CA GLY A 39 5.53 -5.63 -8.71
C GLY A 39 6.24 -6.59 -9.68
N LYS A 40 6.34 -7.87 -9.28
CA LYS A 40 6.88 -8.94 -10.11
C LYS A 40 5.90 -9.33 -11.22
N ARG A 41 6.42 -9.57 -12.44
CA ARG A 41 5.66 -10.13 -13.58
C ARG A 41 5.50 -11.64 -13.46
N ASN A 42 6.51 -12.30 -12.84
CA ASN A 42 6.57 -13.73 -12.59
C ASN A 42 7.42 -14.01 -11.33
N ALA A 43 7.56 -15.27 -10.93
CA ALA A 43 8.26 -15.67 -9.70
C ALA A 43 9.76 -15.26 -9.68
N GLU A 44 10.39 -15.24 -10.84
CA GLU A 44 11.83 -14.97 -11.02
C GLU A 44 12.13 -13.48 -11.18
N ASP A 45 11.09 -12.64 -11.39
CA ASP A 45 11.26 -11.21 -11.63
C ASP A 45 11.62 -10.46 -10.34
N THR A 46 12.17 -9.26 -10.49
CA THR A 46 12.49 -8.34 -9.40
C THR A 46 11.42 -7.25 -9.30
N LYS A 47 11.02 -6.88 -8.08
CA LYS A 47 10.16 -5.71 -7.86
C LYS A 47 10.93 -4.42 -8.10
N VAL A 48 10.26 -3.39 -8.59
CA VAL A 48 10.87 -2.06 -8.72
C VAL A 48 11.38 -1.54 -7.37
N THR A 49 10.68 -1.81 -6.28
CA THR A 49 11.11 -1.44 -4.92
C THR A 49 12.43 -2.11 -4.54
N ASP A 50 12.60 -3.42 -4.85
CA ASP A 50 13.84 -4.15 -4.56
C ASP A 50 15.02 -3.59 -5.39
N ALA A 51 14.77 -3.21 -6.64
CA ALA A 51 15.76 -2.56 -7.50
C ALA A 51 16.15 -1.16 -6.99
N LEU A 52 15.19 -0.38 -6.45
CA LEU A 52 15.43 0.91 -5.82
C LEU A 52 16.26 0.77 -4.52
N ILE A 53 16.00 -0.28 -3.72
CA ILE A 53 16.83 -0.59 -2.54
C ILE A 53 18.28 -0.89 -2.96
N LYS A 54 18.46 -1.69 -4.01
CA LYS A 54 19.80 -1.96 -4.55
C LYS A 54 20.46 -0.68 -5.06
N TYR A 55 19.72 0.16 -5.80
CA TYR A 55 20.22 1.43 -6.31
C TYR A 55 20.66 2.35 -5.16
N TYR A 56 19.86 2.49 -4.11
CA TYR A 56 20.22 3.25 -2.91
C TYR A 56 21.52 2.72 -2.27
N ARG A 57 21.63 1.40 -2.06
CA ARG A 57 22.81 0.79 -1.44
C ARG A 57 24.07 1.03 -2.27
N ASP A 58 23.98 0.86 -3.58
CA ASP A 58 25.12 1.10 -4.49
C ASP A 58 25.52 2.59 -4.44
N TYR A 59 24.53 3.50 -4.42
CA TYR A 59 24.76 4.95 -4.38
C TYR A 59 25.48 5.38 -3.10
N VAL A 60 24.98 4.97 -1.94
CA VAL A 60 25.58 5.33 -0.64
C VAL A 60 26.98 4.72 -0.45
N ALA A 61 27.21 3.52 -1.00
CA ALA A 61 28.51 2.86 -0.96
C ALA A 61 29.53 3.41 -1.98
N GLY A 62 29.13 4.34 -2.87
CA GLY A 62 29.97 4.85 -3.95
C GLY A 62 30.28 3.82 -5.04
N ASN A 63 29.45 2.77 -5.17
CA ASN A 63 29.56 1.75 -6.19
C ASN A 63 28.99 2.25 -7.54
N ASP A 64 29.20 1.48 -8.61
CA ASP A 64 28.55 1.74 -9.90
C ASP A 64 27.03 1.52 -9.80
N ILE A 65 26.30 2.60 -10.02
CA ILE A 65 24.82 2.64 -9.98
C ILE A 65 24.16 2.34 -11.32
N SER A 66 24.97 2.26 -12.41
CA SER A 66 24.46 2.22 -13.78
C SER A 66 23.54 1.04 -14.03
N ALA A 67 23.89 -0.14 -13.47
CA ALA A 67 23.12 -1.35 -13.70
C ALA A 67 21.72 -1.28 -13.03
N SER A 68 21.63 -0.86 -11.77
CA SER A 68 20.36 -0.74 -11.05
C SER A 68 19.50 0.40 -11.61
N GLN A 69 20.11 1.54 -11.94
CA GLN A 69 19.44 2.68 -12.53
C GLN A 69 18.83 2.34 -13.91
N ASN A 70 19.63 1.73 -14.81
CA ASN A 70 19.17 1.36 -16.15
C ASN A 70 18.08 0.28 -16.06
N TRP A 71 18.20 -0.72 -15.19
CA TRP A 71 17.19 -1.75 -15.02
C TRP A 71 15.81 -1.14 -14.65
N ILE A 72 15.79 -0.15 -13.74
CA ILE A 72 14.54 0.53 -13.36
C ILE A 72 13.97 1.31 -14.55
N ILE A 73 14.83 2.05 -15.28
CA ILE A 73 14.40 2.84 -16.44
C ILE A 73 13.88 1.93 -17.55
N ASP A 74 14.56 0.81 -17.83
CA ASP A 74 14.17 -0.17 -18.86
C ASP A 74 12.83 -0.83 -18.51
N ARG A 75 12.57 -1.06 -17.21
CA ARG A 75 11.28 -1.56 -16.74
C ARG A 75 10.12 -0.62 -17.11
N TYR A 76 10.29 0.67 -16.88
CA TYR A 76 9.30 1.67 -17.28
C TYR A 76 9.26 1.88 -18.80
N ALA A 77 10.40 1.79 -19.48
CA ALA A 77 10.48 1.88 -20.94
C ALA A 77 9.66 0.78 -21.63
N ALA A 78 9.77 -0.44 -21.15
CA ALA A 78 8.96 -1.56 -21.65
C ALA A 78 7.46 -1.27 -21.47
N MET A 79 7.02 -0.83 -20.28
CA MET A 79 5.61 -0.49 -20.03
C MET A 79 5.12 0.67 -20.91
N VAL A 80 5.94 1.75 -21.06
CA VAL A 80 5.60 2.89 -21.92
C VAL A 80 5.45 2.46 -23.37
N SER A 81 6.35 1.59 -23.87
CA SER A 81 6.32 1.07 -25.23
C SER A 81 5.11 0.16 -25.47
N GLU A 82 4.88 -0.81 -24.58
CA GLU A 82 3.76 -1.75 -24.70
C GLU A 82 2.38 -1.06 -24.62
N LEU A 83 2.27 0.00 -23.81
CA LEU A 83 1.05 0.81 -23.67
C LEU A 83 0.90 1.87 -24.78
N GLY A 84 1.88 2.03 -25.66
CA GLY A 84 1.89 3.03 -26.72
C GLY A 84 1.88 4.47 -26.20
N LEU A 85 2.47 4.73 -25.03
CA LEU A 85 2.53 6.06 -24.42
C LEU A 85 3.55 6.95 -25.14
N LYS A 86 3.35 8.27 -25.07
CA LYS A 86 4.28 9.25 -25.65
C LYS A 86 5.65 9.15 -24.98
N PRO A 87 6.76 9.25 -25.72
CA PRO A 87 8.14 9.19 -25.18
C PRO A 87 8.40 10.17 -24.03
N ALA A 88 7.76 11.33 -24.03
CA ALA A 88 7.86 12.33 -22.98
C ALA A 88 7.48 11.80 -21.58
N VAL A 89 6.68 10.73 -21.49
CA VAL A 89 6.37 10.07 -20.22
C VAL A 89 7.61 9.37 -19.67
N LEU A 90 8.30 8.60 -20.52
CA LEU A 90 9.56 7.94 -20.16
C LEU A 90 10.67 8.93 -19.81
N GLU A 91 10.79 10.03 -20.57
CA GLU A 91 11.77 11.08 -20.29
C GLU A 91 11.61 11.65 -18.89
N LYS A 92 10.37 11.96 -18.47
CA LYS A 92 10.08 12.47 -17.12
C LYS A 92 10.42 11.45 -16.04
N ILE A 93 10.10 10.17 -16.26
CA ILE A 93 10.42 9.08 -15.33
C ILE A 93 11.94 8.89 -15.24
N SER A 94 12.62 8.79 -16.37
CA SER A 94 14.08 8.61 -16.43
C SER A 94 14.81 9.77 -15.74
N LYS A 95 14.37 11.01 -15.97
CA LYS A 95 14.92 12.18 -15.29
C LYS A 95 14.71 12.08 -13.76
N SER A 96 13.53 11.66 -13.33
CA SER A 96 13.21 11.47 -11.89
C SER A 96 14.11 10.40 -11.24
N ILE A 97 14.31 9.25 -11.90
CA ILE A 97 15.16 8.17 -11.39
C ILE A 97 16.64 8.60 -11.35
N ARG A 98 17.13 9.27 -12.40
CA ARG A 98 18.52 9.78 -12.45
C ARG A 98 18.80 10.85 -11.40
N ALA A 99 17.82 11.69 -11.09
CA ALA A 99 17.93 12.74 -10.09
C ALA A 99 18.15 12.20 -8.66
N LEU A 100 17.79 10.94 -8.36
CA LEU A 100 18.06 10.35 -7.05
C LEU A 100 19.56 10.32 -6.71
N ALA A 101 20.42 10.10 -7.71
CA ALA A 101 21.88 10.10 -7.52
C ALA A 101 22.51 11.51 -7.42
N THR A 102 21.72 12.56 -7.38
CA THR A 102 22.20 13.93 -7.16
C THR A 102 21.85 14.44 -5.75
N LEU A 103 21.16 13.62 -4.95
CA LEU A 103 20.77 14.00 -3.58
C LEU A 103 21.97 13.87 -2.63
N PRO A 104 22.10 14.77 -1.63
CA PRO A 104 23.16 14.65 -0.64
C PRO A 104 23.00 13.35 0.18
N ILE A 105 24.13 12.71 0.48
CA ILE A 105 24.17 11.48 1.29
C ILE A 105 24.31 11.84 2.78
N GLU A 106 25.18 12.80 3.10
CA GLU A 106 25.48 13.21 4.48
C GLU A 106 24.25 13.89 5.12
N ASP A 107 24.00 13.59 6.38
CA ASP A 107 22.92 14.14 7.22
C ASP A 107 21.51 14.02 6.60
N ASN A 108 21.30 13.07 5.68
CA ASN A 108 20.02 12.87 5.00
C ASN A 108 19.32 11.58 5.45
N GLU A 109 18.68 11.63 6.61
CA GLU A 109 17.91 10.49 7.16
C GLU A 109 16.72 10.07 6.28
N PHE A 110 16.20 10.97 5.40
CA PHE A 110 15.11 10.71 4.48
C PHE A 110 15.56 10.19 3.11
N LEU A 111 16.86 10.03 2.89
CA LEU A 111 17.39 9.63 1.58
C LEU A 111 16.87 8.25 1.17
N TYR A 112 16.89 7.29 2.07
CA TYR A 112 16.36 5.94 1.80
C TYR A 112 14.90 5.97 1.40
N ASP A 113 14.07 6.68 2.15
CA ASP A 113 12.64 6.83 1.88
C ASP A 113 12.39 7.51 0.53
N THR A 114 13.22 8.49 0.15
CA THR A 114 13.13 9.18 -1.14
C THR A 114 13.41 8.23 -2.31
N PHE A 115 14.40 7.34 -2.17
CA PHE A 115 14.66 6.31 -3.17
C PHE A 115 13.47 5.34 -3.30
N LEU A 116 12.97 4.83 -2.18
CA LEU A 116 11.86 3.88 -2.19
C LEU A 116 10.59 4.48 -2.79
N ALA A 117 10.22 5.68 -2.36
CA ALA A 117 9.02 6.38 -2.85
C ALA A 117 9.02 6.65 -4.36
N ALA A 118 10.19 6.65 -5.00
CA ALA A 118 10.31 6.90 -6.44
C ALA A 118 9.57 5.84 -7.28
N GLY A 119 9.38 4.61 -6.77
CA GLY A 119 8.65 3.54 -7.43
C GLY A 119 7.18 3.91 -7.63
N GLU A 120 6.49 4.17 -6.54
CA GLU A 120 5.07 4.56 -6.54
C GLU A 120 4.86 5.89 -7.25
N ASN A 121 5.76 6.84 -7.00
CA ASN A 121 5.68 8.18 -7.57
C ASN A 121 5.73 8.18 -9.11
N ASN A 122 6.66 7.43 -9.69
CA ASN A 122 6.80 7.33 -11.14
C ASN A 122 5.69 6.46 -11.76
N ASN A 123 5.25 5.41 -11.05
CA ASN A 123 4.13 4.59 -11.51
C ASN A 123 2.82 5.38 -11.56
N ALA A 124 2.55 6.22 -10.57
CA ALA A 124 1.36 7.08 -10.58
C ALA A 124 1.35 8.05 -11.78
N LYS A 125 2.51 8.62 -12.13
CA LYS A 125 2.65 9.48 -13.32
C LYS A 125 2.39 8.72 -14.62
N LEU A 126 2.90 7.50 -14.74
CA LEU A 126 2.67 6.63 -15.89
C LEU A 126 1.19 6.28 -16.02
N ILE A 127 0.55 5.88 -14.94
CA ILE A 127 -0.86 5.47 -14.92
C ILE A 127 -1.78 6.65 -15.25
N ALA A 128 -1.53 7.84 -14.70
CA ALA A 128 -2.30 9.04 -15.05
C ALA A 128 -2.19 9.36 -16.54
N ALA A 129 -1.00 9.26 -17.13
CA ALA A 129 -0.80 9.44 -18.57
C ALA A 129 -1.54 8.38 -19.40
N TYR A 130 -1.52 7.12 -18.95
CA TYR A 130 -2.21 6.01 -19.60
C TYR A 130 -3.74 6.18 -19.56
N PHE A 131 -4.28 6.61 -18.42
CA PHE A 131 -5.71 6.90 -18.28
C PHE A 131 -6.15 8.01 -19.22
N ASN A 132 -5.42 9.12 -19.27
CA ASN A 132 -5.70 10.23 -20.19
C ASN A 132 -5.68 9.80 -21.66
N GLN A 133 -4.68 9.02 -22.06
CA GLN A 133 -4.61 8.48 -23.43
C GLN A 133 -5.83 7.64 -23.79
N ASN A 134 -6.45 7.01 -22.81
CA ASN A 134 -7.60 6.14 -22.96
C ASN A 134 -8.95 6.82 -22.64
N GLY A 135 -8.99 8.14 -22.57
CA GLY A 135 -10.22 8.92 -22.43
C GLY A 135 -10.80 9.00 -21.02
N ILE A 136 -9.99 8.69 -19.98
CA ILE A 136 -10.31 9.04 -18.60
C ILE A 136 -9.64 10.38 -18.31
N ASP A 137 -10.41 11.38 -17.91
CA ASP A 137 -9.86 12.64 -17.41
C ASP A 137 -9.20 12.39 -16.06
N ALA A 138 -7.87 12.22 -16.08
CA ALA A 138 -7.10 11.79 -14.92
C ALA A 138 -5.90 12.69 -14.65
N ARG A 139 -5.62 12.93 -13.38
CA ARG A 139 -4.51 13.76 -12.92
C ARG A 139 -3.65 13.02 -11.89
N TYR A 140 -2.33 13.05 -12.10
CA TYR A 140 -1.38 12.66 -11.07
C TYR A 140 -1.39 13.71 -9.96
N VAL A 141 -1.49 13.26 -8.70
CA VAL A 141 -1.47 14.13 -7.52
C VAL A 141 -0.37 13.68 -6.58
N HIS A 142 0.64 14.52 -6.39
CA HIS A 142 1.71 14.25 -5.44
C HIS A 142 1.16 14.26 -4.00
N PRO A 143 1.66 13.42 -3.05
CA PRO A 143 1.18 13.40 -1.66
C PRO A 143 1.17 14.77 -0.96
N ARG A 144 2.12 15.65 -1.26
CA ARG A 144 2.11 17.05 -0.80
C ARG A 144 0.87 17.81 -1.26
N GLU A 145 0.54 17.68 -2.54
CA GLU A 145 -0.65 18.32 -3.13
C GLU A 145 -1.93 17.69 -2.58
N ALA A 146 -1.94 16.38 -2.43
CA ALA A 146 -3.03 15.66 -1.79
C ALA A 146 -3.23 16.01 -0.31
N GLY A 147 -2.26 16.69 0.32
CA GLY A 147 -2.30 17.03 1.74
C GLY A 147 -1.93 15.89 2.67
N ILE A 148 -1.26 14.84 2.17
CA ILE A 148 -0.77 13.73 3.00
C ILE A 148 0.49 14.18 3.75
N VAL A 149 0.27 14.88 4.88
CA VAL A 149 1.33 15.33 5.77
C VAL A 149 1.52 14.31 6.89
N VAL A 150 2.77 13.93 7.12
CA VAL A 150 3.12 12.84 8.04
C VAL A 150 4.17 13.27 9.08
N THR A 151 4.37 12.43 10.08
CA THR A 151 5.45 12.58 11.08
C THR A 151 6.83 12.39 10.43
N SER A 152 7.87 12.89 11.08
CA SER A 152 9.27 12.78 10.63
C SER A 152 9.92 11.50 11.19
N GLU A 153 9.34 10.34 10.88
CA GLU A 153 9.83 9.01 11.30
C GLU A 153 10.07 8.16 10.05
N PRO A 154 11.27 8.20 9.41
CA PRO A 154 11.56 7.45 8.20
C PRO A 154 11.21 5.97 8.30
N GLY A 155 10.53 5.43 7.30
CA GLY A 155 10.08 4.03 7.27
C GLY A 155 8.92 3.69 8.20
N ASN A 156 8.45 4.63 9.04
CA ASN A 156 7.37 4.43 10.00
C ASN A 156 6.50 5.69 10.16
N ALA A 157 6.30 6.42 9.08
CA ALA A 157 5.52 7.65 9.07
C ALA A 157 4.07 7.43 9.52
N ARG A 158 3.51 8.42 10.20
CA ARG A 158 2.09 8.45 10.61
C ARG A 158 1.42 9.70 10.09
N ILE A 159 0.19 9.55 9.62
CA ILE A 159 -0.59 10.71 9.15
C ILE A 159 -0.84 11.69 10.28
N ILE A 160 -0.63 12.98 10.02
CA ILE A 160 -0.96 14.05 10.95
C ILE A 160 -2.47 14.35 10.85
N PRO A 161 -3.21 14.44 11.97
CA PRO A 161 -4.66 14.62 11.95
C PRO A 161 -5.17 15.78 11.09
N SER A 162 -4.47 16.91 11.07
CA SER A 162 -4.83 18.07 10.22
C SER A 162 -4.72 17.82 8.72
N SER A 163 -4.14 16.70 8.29
CA SER A 163 -4.11 16.30 6.88
C SER A 163 -5.48 15.97 6.34
N TYR A 164 -6.39 15.47 7.17
CA TYR A 164 -7.73 15.07 6.73
C TYR A 164 -8.55 16.25 6.19
N ASP A 165 -8.39 17.45 6.74
CA ASP A 165 -9.07 18.65 6.26
C ASP A 165 -8.64 19.01 4.82
N LYS A 166 -7.36 18.81 4.49
CA LYS A 166 -6.83 19.04 3.14
C LYS A 166 -7.27 17.96 2.16
N ILE A 167 -7.24 16.70 2.62
CA ILE A 167 -7.64 15.54 1.80
C ILE A 167 -9.13 15.64 1.46
N GLU A 168 -9.97 16.13 2.37
CA GLU A 168 -11.40 16.31 2.12
C GLU A 168 -11.65 17.21 0.90
N GLY A 169 -10.86 18.28 0.71
CA GLY A 169 -10.95 19.18 -0.44
C GLY A 169 -10.69 18.50 -1.80
N LEU A 170 -10.08 17.31 -1.84
CA LEU A 170 -9.92 16.55 -3.08
C LEU A 170 -11.26 16.03 -3.63
N ALA A 171 -12.29 15.91 -2.78
CA ALA A 171 -13.61 15.44 -3.17
C ALA A 171 -14.31 16.36 -4.18
N ASP A 172 -13.92 17.63 -4.25
CA ASP A 172 -14.48 18.63 -5.17
C ASP A 172 -13.97 18.44 -6.63
N SER A 173 -12.89 17.68 -6.85
CA SER A 173 -12.37 17.41 -8.19
C SER A 173 -13.34 16.54 -9.00
N ASN A 174 -13.52 16.83 -10.27
CA ASN A 174 -14.26 15.97 -11.20
C ASN A 174 -13.36 14.97 -11.93
N GLU A 175 -12.05 15.13 -11.81
CA GLU A 175 -11.04 14.25 -12.42
C GLU A 175 -10.88 12.95 -11.63
N VAL A 176 -10.33 11.93 -12.26
CA VAL A 176 -9.78 10.77 -11.57
C VAL A 176 -8.39 11.12 -11.04
N LEU A 177 -8.24 11.13 -9.72
CA LEU A 177 -6.98 11.48 -9.06
C LEU A 177 -6.11 10.24 -8.85
N VAL A 178 -4.95 10.19 -9.51
CA VAL A 178 -3.98 9.09 -9.37
C VAL A 178 -2.92 9.51 -8.36
N ILE A 179 -2.92 8.86 -7.22
CA ILE A 179 -2.10 9.19 -6.05
C ILE A 179 -1.09 8.07 -5.81
N PRO A 180 0.22 8.36 -5.73
CA PRO A 180 1.18 7.36 -5.32
C PRO A 180 0.93 6.94 -3.88
N GLY A 181 0.92 5.65 -3.62
CA GLY A 181 0.84 5.08 -2.29
C GLY A 181 2.18 5.10 -1.56
N PHE A 182 2.22 4.52 -0.35
CA PHE A 182 3.41 4.19 0.42
C PHE A 182 4.08 5.36 1.14
N PHE A 183 3.94 6.60 0.74
CA PHE A 183 4.63 7.74 1.37
C PHE A 183 3.75 8.97 1.52
N GLY A 184 4.14 9.82 2.44
CA GLY A 184 3.68 11.19 2.60
C GLY A 184 4.85 12.17 2.60
N VAL A 185 4.58 13.41 3.02
CA VAL A 185 5.61 14.44 3.20
C VAL A 185 5.56 14.98 4.63
N THR A 186 6.71 15.26 5.20
CA THR A 186 6.78 15.95 6.50
C THR A 186 6.38 17.42 6.35
N LYS A 187 6.23 18.13 7.46
CA LYS A 187 5.99 19.58 7.45
C LYS A 187 7.10 20.35 6.73
N GLU A 188 8.32 19.85 6.80
CA GLU A 188 9.52 20.39 6.15
C GLU A 188 9.66 19.94 4.70
N ASN A 189 8.64 19.23 4.17
CA ASN A 189 8.59 18.70 2.82
C ASN A 189 9.58 17.57 2.50
N GLN A 190 10.06 16.86 3.51
CA GLN A 190 10.83 15.64 3.30
C GLN A 190 9.90 14.47 2.96
N ILE A 191 10.33 13.59 2.07
CA ILE A 191 9.61 12.35 1.77
C ILE A 191 9.80 11.38 2.94
N CYS A 192 8.68 10.85 3.45
CA CYS A 192 8.71 9.91 4.54
C CYS A 192 7.74 8.75 4.26
N THR A 193 8.25 7.51 4.32
CA THR A 193 7.47 6.33 3.95
C THR A 193 6.72 5.77 5.14
N PHE A 194 5.53 5.20 4.86
CA PHE A 194 4.81 4.40 5.84
C PHE A 194 5.53 3.06 6.05
N SER A 195 5.15 2.37 7.10
CA SER A 195 5.56 1.00 7.38
C SER A 195 5.09 0.03 6.28
N ARG A 196 5.28 -1.27 6.51
CA ARG A 196 4.84 -2.33 5.60
C ARG A 196 3.35 -2.20 5.27
N GLY A 197 2.99 -2.40 4.00
CA GLY A 197 1.61 -2.17 3.53
C GLY A 197 1.27 -0.70 3.28
N GLY A 198 2.26 0.17 3.12
CA GLY A 198 2.09 1.61 3.03
C GLY A 198 1.14 2.11 1.95
N SER A 199 1.02 1.41 0.82
CA SER A 199 0.01 1.78 -0.20
C SER A 199 -1.42 1.47 0.26
N ASP A 200 -1.62 0.42 1.09
CA ASP A 200 -2.91 0.12 1.72
C ASP A 200 -3.26 1.19 2.74
N ILE A 201 -2.25 1.63 3.52
CA ILE A 201 -2.38 2.76 4.47
C ILE A 201 -2.79 4.03 3.73
N THR A 202 -2.12 4.35 2.60
CA THR A 202 -2.47 5.52 1.79
C THR A 202 -3.91 5.45 1.28
N GLY A 203 -4.34 4.29 0.74
CA GLY A 203 -5.72 4.09 0.30
C GLY A 203 -6.74 4.33 1.41
N SER A 204 -6.45 3.81 2.60
CA SER A 204 -7.27 3.98 3.80
C SER A 204 -7.34 5.44 4.27
N ILE A 205 -6.20 6.15 4.25
CA ILE A 205 -6.11 7.59 4.59
C ILE A 205 -6.95 8.42 3.61
N ILE A 206 -6.78 8.20 2.30
CA ILE A 206 -7.56 8.92 1.28
C ILE A 206 -9.04 8.61 1.45
N ALA A 207 -9.42 7.34 1.63
CA ALA A 207 -10.82 6.95 1.82
C ALA A 207 -11.46 7.65 3.02
N ALA A 208 -10.76 7.69 4.14
CA ALA A 208 -11.24 8.38 5.34
C ALA A 208 -11.32 9.90 5.13
N GLY A 209 -10.32 10.50 4.46
CA GLY A 209 -10.24 11.95 4.25
C GLY A 209 -11.32 12.47 3.31
N VAL A 210 -11.56 11.80 2.19
CA VAL A 210 -12.61 12.18 1.23
C VAL A 210 -14.00 11.70 1.65
N LYS A 211 -14.13 11.02 2.78
CA LYS A 211 -15.37 10.41 3.28
C LYS A 211 -16.01 9.49 2.23
N ALA A 212 -15.21 8.57 1.69
CA ALA A 212 -15.63 7.67 0.63
C ALA A 212 -16.77 6.74 1.09
N ASP A 213 -17.66 6.37 0.18
CA ASP A 213 -18.70 5.37 0.44
C ASP A 213 -18.14 3.95 0.52
N LEU A 214 -16.99 3.72 -0.16
CA LEU A 214 -16.32 2.41 -0.21
C LEU A 214 -14.83 2.58 -0.51
N TYR A 215 -14.00 1.79 0.17
CA TYR A 215 -12.60 1.59 -0.18
C TYR A 215 -12.43 0.19 -0.82
N GLU A 216 -12.06 0.12 -2.09
CA GLU A 216 -11.78 -1.12 -2.81
C GLU A 216 -10.27 -1.35 -2.87
N ASN A 217 -9.81 -2.43 -2.25
CA ASN A 217 -8.39 -2.85 -2.32
C ASN A 217 -8.24 -4.01 -3.31
N PHE A 218 -7.70 -3.71 -4.49
CA PHE A 218 -7.43 -4.68 -5.53
C PHE A 218 -6.04 -5.31 -5.37
N THR A 219 -6.04 -6.64 -5.33
CA THR A 219 -4.86 -7.50 -5.20
C THR A 219 -4.96 -8.67 -6.19
N ASP A 220 -4.19 -9.73 -6.00
CA ASP A 220 -4.15 -10.94 -6.85
C ASP A 220 -4.96 -12.11 -6.29
N VAL A 221 -5.67 -11.94 -5.17
CA VAL A 221 -6.55 -12.95 -4.58
C VAL A 221 -8.01 -12.54 -4.59
N ASN A 222 -8.93 -13.52 -4.67
CA ASN A 222 -10.37 -13.27 -4.73
C ASN A 222 -11.01 -12.77 -3.43
N GLY A 223 -10.22 -12.52 -2.40
CA GLY A 223 -10.67 -12.14 -1.07
C GLY A 223 -9.92 -12.91 0.00
N ILE A 224 -10.50 -12.97 1.18
CA ILE A 224 -9.94 -13.66 2.35
C ILE A 224 -10.58 -15.04 2.46
N PHE A 225 -9.76 -16.05 2.75
CA PHE A 225 -10.22 -17.41 2.99
C PHE A 225 -10.24 -17.74 4.48
N ALA A 226 -11.11 -18.65 4.88
CA ALA A 226 -11.23 -19.07 6.28
C ALA A 226 -9.99 -19.78 6.83
N ALA A 227 -9.09 -20.25 5.97
CA ALA A 227 -7.80 -20.85 6.32
C ALA A 227 -6.78 -20.59 5.20
N HIS A 228 -5.50 -20.78 5.50
CA HIS A 228 -4.43 -20.56 4.51
C HIS A 228 -4.53 -21.58 3.36
N PRO A 229 -4.66 -21.12 2.08
CA PRO A 229 -4.86 -22.01 0.93
C PRO A 229 -3.70 -22.96 0.66
N GLY A 230 -2.50 -22.63 1.11
CA GLY A 230 -1.31 -23.50 1.01
C GLY A 230 -1.29 -24.65 2.03
N ILE A 231 -2.16 -24.60 3.04
CA ILE A 231 -2.25 -25.62 4.09
C ILE A 231 -3.53 -26.44 3.95
N ILE A 232 -4.65 -25.78 3.69
CA ILE A 232 -5.97 -26.38 3.57
C ILE A 232 -6.41 -26.37 2.11
N HIS A 233 -6.81 -27.54 1.60
CA HIS A 233 -7.32 -27.65 0.24
C HIS A 233 -8.71 -27.02 0.14
N GLN A 234 -8.89 -26.07 -0.78
CA GLN A 234 -10.14 -25.36 -1.06
C GLN A 234 -10.82 -24.76 0.20
N PRO A 235 -10.15 -23.87 0.95
CA PRO A 235 -10.79 -23.22 2.09
C PRO A 235 -11.94 -22.34 1.62
N HIS A 236 -12.96 -22.17 2.45
CA HIS A 236 -14.07 -21.29 2.14
C HIS A 236 -13.62 -19.85 2.03
N SER A 237 -14.13 -19.13 1.03
CA SER A 237 -14.00 -17.68 0.96
C SER A 237 -14.90 -17.03 2.01
N ILE A 238 -14.37 -16.07 2.73
CA ILE A 238 -15.12 -15.30 3.73
C ILE A 238 -15.77 -14.11 2.99
N PRO A 239 -17.12 -14.04 2.94
CA PRO A 239 -17.79 -12.95 2.23
C PRO A 239 -17.73 -11.63 3.00
N GLU A 240 -17.75 -11.69 4.34
CA GLU A 240 -17.79 -10.51 5.21
C GLU A 240 -17.03 -10.77 6.52
N LEU A 241 -16.24 -9.78 6.95
CA LEU A 241 -15.49 -9.72 8.20
C LEU A 241 -15.75 -8.38 8.88
N THR A 242 -15.73 -8.37 10.20
CA THR A 242 -15.59 -7.10 10.92
C THR A 242 -14.12 -6.64 10.92
N TYR A 243 -13.92 -5.33 11.12
CA TYR A 243 -12.58 -4.78 11.32
C TYR A 243 -11.82 -5.45 12.46
N ARG A 244 -12.54 -5.85 13.53
CA ARG A 244 -11.95 -6.56 14.67
C ARG A 244 -11.44 -7.93 14.27
N GLU A 245 -12.26 -8.72 13.59
CA GLU A 245 -11.89 -10.06 13.12
C GLU A 245 -10.72 -10.01 12.14
N MET A 246 -10.76 -9.04 11.18
CA MET A 246 -9.66 -8.85 10.25
C MET A 246 -8.34 -8.53 10.97
N ARG A 247 -8.38 -7.69 12.00
CA ARG A 247 -7.21 -7.37 12.81
C ARG A 247 -6.67 -8.62 13.53
N GLU A 248 -7.54 -9.40 14.18
CA GLU A 248 -7.12 -10.64 14.85
C GLU A 248 -6.50 -11.65 13.86
N LEU A 249 -7.08 -11.80 12.67
CA LEU A 249 -6.52 -12.66 11.63
C LEU A 249 -5.15 -12.13 11.11
N ALA A 250 -5.02 -10.82 10.93
CA ALA A 250 -3.76 -10.19 10.51
C ALA A 250 -2.65 -10.43 11.56
N TYR A 251 -2.95 -10.26 12.86
CA TYR A 251 -2.01 -10.58 13.94
C TYR A 251 -1.63 -12.07 13.98
N ALA A 252 -2.54 -12.94 13.57
CA ALA A 252 -2.30 -14.39 13.57
C ALA A 252 -1.56 -14.90 12.31
N GLY A 253 -1.10 -13.99 11.39
CA GLY A 253 -0.27 -14.34 10.25
C GLY A 253 -0.98 -14.23 8.88
N PHE A 254 -2.20 -13.74 8.81
CA PHE A 254 -2.85 -13.41 7.54
C PHE A 254 -2.17 -12.20 6.90
N SER A 255 -1.59 -12.39 5.71
CA SER A 255 -0.74 -11.40 5.03
C SER A 255 -1.46 -10.54 3.98
N VAL A 256 -2.78 -10.69 3.82
CA VAL A 256 -3.53 -10.01 2.73
C VAL A 256 -3.65 -8.50 2.97
N LEU A 257 -3.79 -8.09 4.23
CA LEU A 257 -3.89 -6.69 4.62
C LEU A 257 -3.26 -6.48 6.00
N HIS A 258 -2.40 -5.47 6.12
CA HIS A 258 -1.79 -5.12 7.41
C HIS A 258 -2.78 -4.37 8.31
N ASP A 259 -2.70 -4.60 9.60
CA ASP A 259 -3.56 -3.99 10.62
C ASP A 259 -3.47 -2.46 10.65
N GLU A 260 -2.28 -1.89 10.46
CA GLU A 260 -2.09 -0.44 10.38
C GLU A 260 -2.87 0.19 9.22
N ALA A 261 -3.05 -0.54 8.11
CA ALA A 261 -3.83 -0.09 6.97
C ALA A 261 -5.34 -0.02 7.26
N LEU A 262 -5.82 -0.75 8.26
CA LEU A 262 -7.22 -0.76 8.63
C LEU A 262 -7.63 0.49 9.45
N LEU A 263 -6.70 1.05 10.22
CA LEU A 263 -7.01 2.05 11.24
C LEU A 263 -7.64 3.35 10.69
N PRO A 264 -7.14 3.98 9.59
CA PRO A 264 -7.79 5.18 9.06
C PRO A 264 -9.21 4.90 8.56
N ALA A 265 -9.44 3.81 7.81
CA ALA A 265 -10.76 3.45 7.32
C ALA A 265 -11.73 3.09 8.46
N TYR A 266 -11.26 2.36 9.47
CA TYR A 266 -12.05 2.07 10.68
C TYR A 266 -12.49 3.35 11.40
N ARG A 267 -11.57 4.30 11.61
CA ARG A 267 -11.89 5.58 12.26
C ARG A 267 -12.84 6.43 11.42
N GLY A 268 -12.67 6.41 10.10
CA GLY A 268 -13.57 7.07 9.15
C GLY A 268 -14.91 6.35 8.97
N LYS A 269 -15.09 5.16 9.55
CA LYS A 269 -16.26 4.28 9.36
C LYS A 269 -16.50 3.91 7.89
N ILE A 270 -15.44 3.81 7.11
CA ILE A 270 -15.50 3.49 5.68
C ILE A 270 -15.52 1.96 5.51
N PRO A 271 -16.51 1.37 4.85
CA PRO A 271 -16.46 -0.04 4.48
C PRO A 271 -15.32 -0.29 3.49
N LEU A 272 -14.66 -1.45 3.63
CA LEU A 272 -13.57 -1.85 2.74
C LEU A 272 -13.93 -3.17 2.06
N VAL A 273 -13.48 -3.37 0.81
CA VAL A 273 -13.61 -4.64 0.12
C VAL A 273 -12.28 -5.03 -0.52
N ILE A 274 -11.89 -6.29 -0.32
CA ILE A 274 -10.72 -6.90 -0.96
C ILE A 274 -11.20 -7.58 -2.23
N LYS A 275 -10.62 -7.23 -3.38
CA LYS A 275 -11.01 -7.71 -4.70
C LYS A 275 -9.79 -8.20 -5.50
N ASN A 276 -10.05 -9.02 -6.50
CA ASN A 276 -9.02 -9.51 -7.39
C ASN A 276 -8.99 -8.71 -8.70
N THR A 277 -7.85 -8.14 -9.04
CA THR A 277 -7.64 -7.44 -10.33
C THR A 277 -7.82 -8.38 -11.53
N ASN A 278 -7.50 -9.67 -11.36
CA ASN A 278 -7.63 -10.68 -12.41
C ASN A 278 -9.04 -11.28 -12.51
N ASN A 279 -9.90 -11.02 -11.52
CA ASN A 279 -11.30 -11.47 -11.46
C ASN A 279 -12.16 -10.37 -10.82
N PRO A 280 -12.32 -9.21 -11.48
CA PRO A 280 -12.95 -8.02 -10.89
C PRO A 280 -14.44 -8.19 -10.59
N ASP A 281 -15.11 -9.13 -11.26
CA ASP A 281 -16.53 -9.43 -11.06
C ASP A 281 -16.79 -10.25 -9.79
N HIS A 282 -15.76 -10.92 -9.24
CA HIS A 282 -15.88 -11.61 -7.97
C HIS A 282 -16.19 -10.61 -6.84
N PRO A 283 -17.18 -10.89 -5.97
CA PRO A 283 -17.61 -9.94 -4.93
C PRO A 283 -16.49 -9.60 -3.94
N GLY A 284 -15.52 -10.49 -3.74
CA GLY A 284 -14.43 -10.30 -2.79
C GLY A 284 -14.85 -10.56 -1.34
N THR A 285 -14.08 -10.03 -0.40
CA THR A 285 -14.39 -10.03 1.03
C THR A 285 -14.63 -8.60 1.51
N ARG A 286 -15.79 -8.35 2.09
CA ARG A 286 -16.11 -7.05 2.70
C ARG A 286 -15.61 -6.99 4.14
N ILE A 287 -15.04 -5.85 4.51
CA ILE A 287 -14.65 -5.53 5.89
C ILE A 287 -15.54 -4.40 6.36
N VAL A 288 -16.32 -4.65 7.42
CA VAL A 288 -17.39 -3.78 7.91
C VAL A 288 -17.23 -3.50 9.41
N LEU A 289 -17.99 -2.54 9.93
CA LEU A 289 -17.98 -2.23 11.36
C LEU A 289 -18.70 -3.32 12.17
N GLU A 290 -19.83 -3.77 11.67
CA GLU A 290 -20.69 -4.79 12.30
C GLU A 290 -21.18 -5.76 11.21
N HIS A 291 -21.34 -7.02 11.56
CA HIS A 291 -21.88 -8.03 10.63
C HIS A 291 -23.30 -7.73 10.20
N SER A 292 -23.58 -8.05 8.95
CA SER A 292 -24.95 -8.05 8.41
C SER A 292 -25.73 -9.31 8.88
N SER A 293 -25.03 -10.39 9.19
CA SER A 293 -25.62 -11.62 9.76
C SER A 293 -24.56 -12.54 10.38
N ASP A 294 -24.85 -13.12 11.55
CA ASP A 294 -24.02 -14.14 12.20
C ASP A 294 -24.27 -15.53 11.57
N LYS A 295 -23.57 -15.84 10.48
CA LYS A 295 -23.74 -17.12 9.77
C LYS A 295 -22.82 -18.24 10.29
N PHE A 296 -21.68 -17.89 10.84
CA PHE A 296 -20.66 -18.87 11.23
C PHE A 296 -20.12 -18.59 12.64
N PRO A 297 -20.05 -19.62 13.50
CA PRO A 297 -19.49 -19.47 14.85
C PRO A 297 -17.97 -19.24 14.84
N VAL A 298 -17.28 -19.61 13.77
CA VAL A 298 -15.84 -19.37 13.53
C VAL A 298 -15.69 -18.77 12.15
N VAL A 299 -15.15 -17.58 12.09
CA VAL A 299 -15.01 -16.83 10.84
C VAL A 299 -13.76 -17.25 10.06
N GLY A 300 -12.65 -17.49 10.77
CA GLY A 300 -11.40 -17.91 10.15
C GLY A 300 -10.42 -18.48 11.16
N ILE A 301 -9.45 -19.23 10.68
CA ILE A 301 -8.36 -19.81 11.45
C ILE A 301 -7.05 -19.39 10.81
N ALA A 302 -6.24 -18.65 11.56
CA ALA A 302 -4.88 -18.32 11.20
C ALA A 302 -3.91 -19.11 12.08
N GLY A 303 -2.79 -19.51 11.50
CA GLY A 303 -1.74 -20.23 12.20
C GLY A 303 -0.40 -20.01 11.53
N ASP A 304 0.64 -19.97 12.34
CA ASP A 304 2.02 -19.87 11.91
C ASP A 304 2.86 -20.85 12.74
N SER A 305 4.05 -21.16 12.30
CA SER A 305 4.99 -22.02 13.00
C SER A 305 6.11 -21.19 13.63
N GLY A 306 6.86 -21.77 14.56
CA GLY A 306 8.05 -21.13 15.15
C GLY A 306 7.76 -20.18 16.32
N PHE A 307 6.58 -20.30 16.95
CA PHE A 307 6.28 -19.55 18.17
C PHE A 307 7.17 -19.97 19.33
N VAL A 308 7.67 -18.99 20.08
CA VAL A 308 8.37 -19.18 21.33
C VAL A 308 7.53 -18.56 22.45
N SER A 309 7.20 -19.34 23.48
CA SER A 309 6.57 -18.84 24.70
C SER A 309 7.63 -18.42 25.69
N ILE A 310 7.59 -17.16 26.14
CA ILE A 310 8.46 -16.65 27.19
C ILE A 310 7.61 -16.45 28.43
N ASN A 311 7.82 -17.31 29.44
CA ASN A 311 7.18 -17.18 30.74
C ASN A 311 8.08 -16.39 31.68
N MET A 312 7.63 -15.22 32.11
CA MET A 312 8.34 -14.38 33.07
C MET A 312 7.62 -14.41 34.42
N SER A 313 8.29 -14.84 35.48
CA SER A 313 7.81 -14.74 36.85
C SER A 313 8.49 -13.55 37.52
N LYS A 314 7.71 -12.57 38.00
CA LYS A 314 8.20 -11.43 38.76
C LYS A 314 7.72 -11.45 40.19
N TYR A 315 8.57 -11.07 41.11
CA TYR A 315 8.33 -11.13 42.56
C TYR A 315 7.56 -9.93 43.13
N LEU A 316 7.37 -8.83 42.35
CA LEU A 316 6.76 -7.58 42.83
C LEU A 316 5.41 -7.29 42.14
N ARG A 317 4.35 -7.29 42.92
CA ARG A 317 2.95 -7.14 42.47
C ARG A 317 2.62 -5.83 41.73
N SER A 318 3.36 -4.76 41.99
CA SER A 318 3.13 -3.45 41.33
C SER A 318 3.63 -3.42 39.88
N GLU A 319 4.61 -4.25 39.54
CA GLU A 319 5.13 -4.39 38.18
C GLU A 319 4.38 -5.45 37.37
N GLU A 320 3.80 -6.45 38.03
CA GLU A 320 2.90 -7.43 37.39
C GLU A 320 1.67 -6.77 36.75
N ARG A 321 1.15 -5.68 37.33
CA ARG A 321 0.04 -4.91 36.73
C ARG A 321 0.38 -4.22 35.42
N ARG A 322 1.63 -3.81 35.23
CA ARG A 322 2.11 -3.21 33.97
C ARG A 322 2.37 -4.29 32.92
N VAL A 323 2.98 -5.39 33.32
CA VAL A 323 3.25 -6.53 32.44
C VAL A 323 1.93 -7.24 32.06
N GLY A 324 1.00 -7.40 32.99
CA GLY A 324 -0.30 -8.03 32.72
C GLY A 324 -1.22 -7.22 31.81
N LYS A 325 -1.10 -5.88 31.78
CA LYS A 325 -1.81 -5.03 30.81
C LYS A 325 -1.17 -5.07 29.42
N GLU A 326 0.12 -5.31 29.33
CA GLU A 326 0.85 -5.40 28.06
C GLU A 326 0.86 -6.83 27.51
N CYS A 327 0.66 -7.85 28.36
CA CYS A 327 0.62 -9.26 27.97
C CYS A 327 -0.78 -9.83 27.76
N SER A 328 -1.86 -9.08 28.00
CA SER A 328 -3.21 -9.47 27.61
C SER A 328 -3.50 -9.30 26.13
N GLU A 329 -2.64 -8.58 25.41
CA GLU A 329 -2.56 -8.61 23.96
C GLU A 329 -1.34 -9.47 23.59
N PRO A 330 -1.42 -10.35 22.56
CA PRO A 330 -0.26 -11.14 22.15
C PRO A 330 0.88 -10.20 21.78
N CYS A 331 1.97 -10.26 22.56
CA CYS A 331 3.17 -9.42 22.42
C CYS A 331 3.93 -9.71 21.12
N ARG A 332 3.30 -9.57 19.96
CA ARG A 332 3.96 -9.73 18.64
C ARG A 332 4.63 -8.48 18.11
N SER A 333 4.25 -7.29 18.61
CA SER A 333 4.62 -6.02 17.97
C SER A 333 5.85 -5.33 18.54
N ARG A 334 6.46 -5.81 19.63
CA ARG A 334 7.54 -5.09 20.32
C ARG A 334 8.88 -5.80 20.40
N TRP A 335 9.00 -7.04 19.90
CA TRP A 335 10.27 -7.76 19.89
C TRP A 335 10.66 -8.09 18.46
N SER A 336 11.21 -7.09 17.77
CA SER A 336 12.04 -7.35 16.60
C SER A 336 13.38 -7.87 17.08
N PRO A 337 13.95 -8.96 16.52
CA PRO A 337 15.28 -9.43 16.87
C PRO A 337 16.42 -8.50 16.39
N TYR A 338 16.09 -7.27 15.94
CA TYR A 338 17.02 -6.27 15.42
C TYR A 338 16.88 -4.94 16.19
N HIS A 339 17.05 -5.02 17.51
CA HIS A 339 17.46 -3.88 18.33
C HIS A 339 18.79 -4.20 18.98
#